data_03e6f46cd58eb7171cc47f6a2e917c1a
#
_entry.id   03e6f46cd58eb7171cc47f6a2e917c1a
#
_cell.length_a   1.000
_cell.length_b   1.000
_cell.length_c   1.000
_cell.angle_alpha   90.00
_cell.angle_beta   90.00
_cell.angle_gamma   90.00
#
_symmetry.space_group_name_H-M   'P 1'
#
loop_
_entity.id
_entity.type
_entity.pdbx_description
1 polymer ?
#
loop_
_entity_poly.entity_id
_entity_poly.type
_entity_poly.pdbx_seq_one_letter_code
_entity_poly.pdbx_strand_id
1 'polypeptide(L)'
;VRLSSLTKQYPEVAALRGITLEVPHGVVGLVGPNGAGKSTLMKILLGLVEPTSGTAEVLGFDAKTEGLRIREQVGYMPEHDCLPTDLSATQFVIHMARMSGLPTTVARERAAETLRHVGLFEERYRHIGGYSTGMKQRVKLAQALVHDPKLLFLDEPTNGLDPDGRDDMLGLIERTGTDFGISVIMSSHLLGEIESVCDSLVLIEEGKLARVGAVAQFTGLGNVLAVEVGRDPELLVSRMIAHDV
;
A
#
# COMPACT_ATOMS: atom_id res chain seq x y z
N VAL A 1 7.74 10.99 4.42
CA VAL A 1 8.66 10.44 3.41
C VAL A 1 9.05 11.55 2.46
N ARG A 2 10.35 11.68 2.15
CA ARG A 2 10.86 12.73 1.24
C ARG A 2 11.73 12.09 0.17
N LEU A 3 11.52 12.48 -1.09
CA LEU A 3 12.27 12.03 -2.27
C LEU A 3 12.87 13.25 -2.99
N SER A 4 14.11 13.15 -3.45
CA SER A 4 14.77 14.19 -4.24
C SER A 4 15.42 13.58 -5.47
N SER A 5 14.86 13.89 -6.66
CA SER A 5 15.32 13.41 -7.98
C SER A 5 15.62 11.91 -8.03
N LEU A 6 14.77 11.12 -7.36
CA LEU A 6 14.98 9.68 -7.19
C LEU A 6 14.87 8.94 -8.52
N THR A 7 15.92 8.23 -8.89
CA THR A 7 16.00 7.47 -10.14
C THR A 7 16.38 6.02 -9.87
N LYS A 8 15.74 5.10 -10.57
CA LYS A 8 16.13 3.69 -10.57
C LYS A 8 16.14 3.15 -11.98
N GLN A 9 17.35 2.77 -12.43
CA GLN A 9 17.58 2.12 -13.71
C GLN A 9 17.91 0.64 -13.46
N TYR A 10 17.19 -0.26 -14.09
CA TYR A 10 17.55 -1.66 -14.27
C TYR A 10 18.17 -1.82 -15.69
N PRO A 11 18.85 -2.93 -15.98
CA PRO A 11 19.52 -3.09 -17.29
C PRO A 11 18.64 -2.78 -18.50
N GLU A 12 17.37 -3.16 -18.45
CA GLU A 12 16.43 -3.03 -19.58
C GLU A 12 15.35 -1.97 -19.37
N VAL A 13 15.15 -1.49 -18.09
CA VAL A 13 14.00 -0.64 -17.74
C VAL A 13 14.40 0.49 -16.81
N ALA A 14 14.02 1.71 -17.14
CA ALA A 14 14.05 2.84 -16.21
C ALA A 14 12.77 2.81 -15.36
N ALA A 15 12.85 2.21 -14.17
CA ALA A 15 11.71 2.03 -13.30
C ALA A 15 11.27 3.32 -12.58
N LEU A 16 12.22 4.21 -12.25
CA LEU A 16 11.95 5.54 -11.69
C LEU A 16 12.81 6.58 -12.42
N ARG A 17 12.25 7.75 -12.70
CA ARG A 17 12.84 8.76 -13.56
C ARG A 17 12.82 10.16 -12.91
N GLY A 18 13.59 10.33 -11.83
CA GLY A 18 13.78 11.63 -11.19
C GLY A 18 12.59 12.10 -10.35
N ILE A 19 11.98 11.19 -9.57
CA ILE A 19 10.85 11.53 -8.72
C ILE A 19 11.32 12.46 -7.59
N THR A 20 10.66 13.63 -7.46
CA THR A 20 10.80 14.54 -6.33
C THR A 20 9.43 14.70 -5.69
N LEU A 21 9.32 14.37 -4.40
CA LEU A 21 8.04 14.28 -3.70
C LEU A 21 8.25 14.38 -2.20
N GLU A 22 7.37 15.09 -1.53
CA GLU A 22 7.15 14.97 -0.09
C GLU A 22 5.77 14.35 0.14
N VAL A 23 5.76 13.13 0.74
CA VAL A 23 4.52 12.40 1.02
C VAL A 23 3.93 12.93 2.32
N PRO A 24 2.67 13.38 2.35
CA PRO A 24 2.00 13.85 3.55
C PRO A 24 1.80 12.74 4.58
N HIS A 25 1.39 13.13 5.80
CA HIS A 25 0.92 12.20 6.83
C HIS A 25 -0.49 11.71 6.51
N GLY A 26 -0.90 10.60 7.13
CA GLY A 26 -2.22 10.00 6.95
C GLY A 26 -2.19 8.78 6.06
N VAL A 27 -3.32 8.46 5.45
CA VAL A 27 -3.46 7.34 4.50
C VAL A 27 -3.24 7.88 3.09
N VAL A 28 -2.17 7.42 2.44
CA VAL A 28 -1.74 7.91 1.12
C VAL A 28 -1.81 6.77 0.09
N GLY A 29 -2.53 7.00 -0.99
CA GLY A 29 -2.61 6.10 -2.12
C GLY A 29 -1.48 6.32 -3.12
N LEU A 30 -0.72 5.26 -3.43
CA LEU A 30 0.27 5.24 -4.49
C LEU A 30 -0.35 4.58 -5.73
N VAL A 31 -0.82 5.39 -6.67
CA VAL A 31 -1.62 4.96 -7.83
C VAL A 31 -0.78 4.90 -9.09
N GLY A 32 -1.10 3.99 -9.97
CA GLY A 32 -0.52 3.88 -11.30
C GLY A 32 -0.69 2.49 -11.89
N PRO A 33 -0.57 2.35 -13.21
CA PRO A 33 -0.68 1.07 -13.89
C PRO A 33 0.40 0.08 -13.44
N ASN A 34 0.23 -1.19 -13.79
CA ASN A 34 1.26 -2.20 -13.58
C ASN A 34 2.53 -1.82 -14.35
N GLY A 35 3.68 -1.95 -13.68
CA GLY A 35 4.96 -1.50 -14.23
C GLY A 35 5.27 -0.01 -14.08
N ALA A 36 4.39 0.81 -13.50
CA ALA A 36 4.63 2.24 -13.28
C ALA A 36 5.80 2.56 -12.31
N GLY A 37 6.27 1.58 -11.53
CA GLY A 37 7.38 1.74 -10.60
C GLY A 37 6.98 1.73 -9.12
N LYS A 38 5.70 1.51 -8.78
CA LYS A 38 5.16 1.52 -7.39
C LYS A 38 5.94 0.62 -6.43
N SER A 39 6.03 -0.67 -6.74
CA SER A 39 6.76 -1.64 -5.89
C SER A 39 8.27 -1.38 -5.87
N THR A 40 8.86 -0.84 -6.96
CA THR A 40 10.26 -0.41 -6.97
C THR A 40 10.48 0.75 -6.00
N LEU A 41 9.59 1.74 -6.00
CA LEU A 41 9.64 2.87 -5.07
C LEU A 41 9.54 2.36 -3.62
N MET A 42 8.56 1.52 -3.29
CA MET A 42 8.43 0.94 -1.95
C MET A 42 9.68 0.18 -1.52
N LYS A 43 10.28 -0.63 -2.40
CA LYS A 43 11.52 -1.36 -2.09
C LYS A 43 12.71 -0.44 -1.82
N ILE A 44 12.80 0.70 -2.51
CA ILE A 44 13.83 1.71 -2.22
C ILE A 44 13.57 2.37 -0.87
N LEU A 45 12.32 2.75 -0.57
CA LEU A 45 11.94 3.35 0.71
C LEU A 45 12.19 2.42 1.91
N LEU A 46 12.09 1.11 1.70
CA LEU A 46 12.43 0.09 2.69
C LEU A 46 13.94 -0.19 2.80
N GLY A 47 14.77 0.45 1.96
CA GLY A 47 16.21 0.16 1.90
C GLY A 47 16.54 -1.25 1.40
N LEU A 48 15.65 -1.86 0.62
CA LEU A 48 15.83 -3.20 0.02
C LEU A 48 16.49 -3.12 -1.36
N VAL A 49 16.36 -1.98 -2.02
CA VAL A 49 16.94 -1.73 -3.35
C VAL A 49 17.59 -0.34 -3.33
N GLU A 50 18.85 -0.25 -3.73
CA GLU A 50 19.53 1.03 -3.84
C GLU A 50 19.02 1.83 -5.07
N PRO A 51 18.80 3.15 -4.92
CA PRO A 51 18.54 4.02 -6.06
C PRO A 51 19.78 4.12 -6.96
N THR A 52 19.57 4.39 -8.24
CA THR A 52 20.67 4.67 -9.18
C THR A 52 21.21 6.08 -8.97
N SER A 53 20.32 7.04 -8.68
CA SER A 53 20.67 8.42 -8.31
C SER A 53 19.54 9.05 -7.50
N GLY A 54 19.81 10.23 -6.92
CA GLY A 54 18.88 10.92 -6.03
C GLY A 54 18.89 10.34 -4.62
N THR A 55 18.00 10.82 -3.76
CA THR A 55 17.89 10.43 -2.36
C THR A 55 16.46 10.13 -1.95
N ALA A 56 16.31 9.26 -0.97
CA ALA A 56 15.03 8.93 -0.34
C ALA A 56 15.20 8.92 1.18
N GLU A 57 14.31 9.60 1.90
CA GLU A 57 14.30 9.69 3.35
C GLU A 57 12.95 9.18 3.88
N VAL A 58 12.97 8.32 4.88
CA VAL A 58 11.79 7.74 5.54
C VAL A 58 11.95 7.94 7.06
N LEU A 59 10.99 8.62 7.69
CA LEU A 59 11.00 8.90 9.13
C LEU A 59 12.31 9.58 9.60
N GLY A 60 12.94 10.40 8.74
CA GLY A 60 14.20 11.08 9.03
C GLY A 60 15.47 10.25 8.78
N PHE A 61 15.35 9.04 8.24
CA PHE A 61 16.46 8.16 7.93
C PHE A 61 16.69 8.05 6.42
N ASP A 62 17.96 8.09 6.00
CA ASP A 62 18.34 7.87 4.60
C ASP A 62 18.13 6.41 4.19
N ALA A 63 17.36 6.16 3.15
CA ALA A 63 16.97 4.82 2.73
C ALA A 63 18.15 3.98 2.22
N LYS A 64 19.23 4.62 1.71
CA LYS A 64 20.40 3.93 1.20
C LYS A 64 21.34 3.47 2.32
N THR A 65 21.55 4.29 3.34
CA THR A 65 22.56 4.07 4.37
C THR A 65 21.97 3.57 5.69
N GLU A 66 20.69 3.86 5.97
CA GLU A 66 20.04 3.56 7.25
C GLU A 66 18.81 2.64 7.09
N GLY A 67 18.77 1.81 6.04
CA GLY A 67 17.64 0.94 5.74
C GLY A 67 17.24 -0.01 6.89
N LEU A 68 18.18 -0.42 7.75
CA LEU A 68 17.87 -1.23 8.93
C LEU A 68 17.01 -0.44 9.92
N ARG A 69 17.40 0.80 10.23
CA ARG A 69 16.66 1.70 11.14
C ARG A 69 15.25 2.04 10.62
N ILE A 70 15.11 2.14 9.30
CA ILE A 70 13.81 2.28 8.66
C ILE A 70 12.95 1.04 8.93
N ARG A 71 13.45 -0.17 8.63
CA ARG A 71 12.71 -1.42 8.80
C ARG A 71 12.35 -1.76 10.24
N GLU A 72 13.06 -1.22 11.22
CA GLU A 72 12.68 -1.30 12.64
C GLU A 72 11.44 -0.49 12.99
N GLN A 73 11.10 0.53 12.19
CA GLN A 73 10.00 1.46 12.46
C GLN A 73 8.88 1.40 11.43
N VAL A 74 9.01 0.60 10.37
CA VAL A 74 7.99 0.46 9.33
C VAL A 74 7.48 -0.96 9.22
N GLY A 75 6.19 -1.12 8.95
CA GLY A 75 5.59 -2.39 8.55
C GLY A 75 5.50 -2.51 7.04
N TYR A 76 5.67 -3.70 6.51
CA TYR A 76 5.54 -3.97 5.09
C TYR A 76 4.66 -5.18 4.81
N MET A 77 3.63 -4.98 4.02
CA MET A 77 2.76 -6.02 3.48
C MET A 77 3.06 -6.17 1.98
N PRO A 78 3.74 -7.25 1.54
CA PRO A 78 4.05 -7.46 0.14
C PRO A 78 2.83 -7.93 -0.67
N GLU A 79 2.81 -7.62 -1.97
CA GLU A 79 1.78 -8.09 -2.91
C GLU A 79 1.71 -9.63 -2.95
N HIS A 80 2.86 -10.27 -3.18
CA HIS A 80 2.93 -11.72 -3.36
C HIS A 80 2.69 -12.51 -2.07
N ASP A 81 2.21 -13.74 -2.23
CA ASP A 81 2.04 -14.67 -1.11
C ASP A 81 3.41 -15.09 -0.56
N CYS A 82 3.63 -14.82 0.72
CA CYS A 82 4.88 -15.11 1.43
C CYS A 82 4.62 -15.88 2.73
N LEU A 83 3.39 -16.41 2.90
CA LEU A 83 2.95 -17.01 4.15
C LEU A 83 3.33 -18.50 4.23
N PRO A 84 3.86 -18.97 5.36
CA PRO A 84 4.10 -20.39 5.59
C PRO A 84 2.78 -21.13 5.76
N THR A 85 2.53 -22.12 4.92
CA THR A 85 1.25 -22.85 4.88
C THR A 85 1.08 -23.86 6.02
N ASP A 86 2.18 -24.30 6.62
CA ASP A 86 2.28 -25.30 7.69
C ASP A 86 2.24 -24.71 9.10
N LEU A 87 2.28 -23.39 9.25
CA LEU A 87 2.15 -22.70 10.53
C LEU A 87 0.73 -22.17 10.73
N SER A 88 0.34 -22.01 12.01
CA SER A 88 -0.84 -21.23 12.34
C SER A 88 -0.53 -19.71 12.29
N ALA A 89 -1.59 -18.87 12.13
CA ALA A 89 -1.40 -17.43 12.13
C ALA A 89 -0.73 -16.94 13.43
N THR A 90 -1.09 -17.51 14.59
CA THR A 90 -0.45 -17.20 15.87
C THR A 90 1.05 -17.50 15.85
N GLN A 91 1.43 -18.70 15.38
CA GLN A 91 2.86 -19.08 15.32
C GLN A 91 3.65 -18.15 14.41
N PHE A 92 3.09 -17.86 13.22
CA PHE A 92 3.74 -16.99 12.25
C PHE A 92 3.89 -15.55 12.77
N VAL A 93 2.82 -14.95 13.29
CA VAL A 93 2.85 -13.55 13.77
C VAL A 93 3.75 -13.40 15.00
N ILE A 94 3.76 -14.38 15.94
CA ILE A 94 4.74 -14.41 17.05
C ILE A 94 6.18 -14.48 16.51
N HIS A 95 6.42 -15.32 15.49
CA HIS A 95 7.75 -15.42 14.89
C HIS A 95 8.20 -14.08 14.30
N MET A 96 7.33 -13.40 13.55
CA MET A 96 7.62 -12.08 12.98
C MET A 96 7.86 -11.01 14.04
N ALA A 97 7.06 -11.00 15.11
CA ALA A 97 7.28 -10.12 16.26
C ALA A 97 8.66 -10.31 16.91
N ARG A 98 9.08 -11.56 17.06
CA ARG A 98 10.41 -11.89 17.61
C ARG A 98 11.54 -11.50 16.66
N MET A 99 11.35 -11.67 15.36
CA MET A 99 12.32 -11.23 14.34
C MET A 99 12.49 -9.70 14.35
N SER A 100 11.45 -8.97 14.74
CA SER A 100 11.49 -7.51 14.95
C SER A 100 12.06 -7.11 16.32
N GLY A 101 12.61 -8.07 17.11
CA GLY A 101 13.30 -7.80 18.37
C GLY A 101 12.42 -7.85 19.62
N LEU A 102 11.12 -8.17 19.52
CA LEU A 102 10.24 -8.21 20.69
C LEU A 102 10.54 -9.44 21.59
N PRO A 103 10.60 -9.27 22.92
CA PRO A 103 10.68 -10.38 23.86
C PRO A 103 9.55 -11.37 23.68
N THR A 104 9.76 -12.66 23.96
CA THR A 104 8.77 -13.72 23.68
C THR A 104 7.41 -13.50 24.34
N THR A 105 7.36 -12.97 25.56
CA THR A 105 6.10 -12.64 26.25
C THR A 105 5.35 -11.54 25.52
N VAL A 106 6.01 -10.43 25.24
CA VAL A 106 5.45 -9.29 24.50
C VAL A 106 5.02 -9.71 23.10
N ALA A 107 5.83 -10.51 22.39
CA ALA A 107 5.50 -11.03 21.06
C ALA A 107 4.19 -11.84 21.05
N ARG A 108 3.91 -12.62 22.10
CA ARG A 108 2.66 -13.38 22.23
C ARG A 108 1.45 -12.48 22.46
N GLU A 109 1.57 -11.48 23.31
CA GLU A 109 0.52 -10.50 23.62
C GLU A 109 0.20 -9.68 22.37
N ARG A 110 1.24 -9.08 21.74
CA ARG A 110 1.08 -8.30 20.51
C ARG A 110 0.51 -9.11 19.35
N ALA A 111 0.90 -10.37 19.19
CA ALA A 111 0.34 -11.25 18.16
C ALA A 111 -1.16 -11.51 18.39
N ALA A 112 -1.58 -11.74 19.64
CA ALA A 112 -3.00 -11.95 19.97
C ALA A 112 -3.83 -10.68 19.72
N GLU A 113 -3.32 -9.51 20.13
CA GLU A 113 -3.95 -8.20 19.90
C GLU A 113 -4.10 -7.90 18.42
N THR A 114 -3.00 -8.06 17.66
CA THR A 114 -2.96 -7.78 16.23
C THR A 114 -3.88 -8.72 15.45
N LEU A 115 -3.89 -10.03 15.78
CA LEU A 115 -4.79 -10.99 15.15
C LEU A 115 -6.27 -10.72 15.47
N ARG A 116 -6.55 -10.16 16.65
CA ARG A 116 -7.90 -9.68 16.98
C ARG A 116 -8.26 -8.45 16.15
N HIS A 117 -7.35 -7.48 16.02
CA HIS A 117 -7.56 -6.27 15.23
C HIS A 117 -7.89 -6.59 13.77
N VAL A 118 -7.14 -7.53 13.15
CA VAL A 118 -7.40 -7.94 11.76
C VAL A 118 -8.57 -8.92 11.61
N GLY A 119 -9.31 -9.23 12.70
CA GLY A 119 -10.50 -10.09 12.67
C GLY A 119 -10.21 -11.58 12.46
N LEU A 120 -9.04 -12.07 12.91
CA LEU A 120 -8.65 -13.49 12.82
C LEU A 120 -8.51 -14.16 14.19
N PHE A 121 -9.15 -13.61 15.23
CA PHE A 121 -8.96 -14.10 16.59
C PHE A 121 -9.42 -15.55 16.78
N GLU A 122 -10.55 -15.94 16.19
CA GLU A 122 -11.11 -17.30 16.32
C GLU A 122 -10.30 -18.30 15.50
N GLU A 123 -9.85 -17.93 14.28
CA GLU A 123 -9.13 -18.79 13.37
C GLU A 123 -7.63 -18.88 13.64
N ARG A 124 -7.10 -18.07 14.54
CA ARG A 124 -5.66 -17.86 14.76
C ARG A 124 -4.81 -19.12 14.99
N TYR A 125 -5.43 -20.22 15.43
CA TYR A 125 -4.74 -21.49 15.66
C TYR A 125 -4.84 -22.48 14.49
N ARG A 126 -5.64 -22.16 13.47
CA ARG A 126 -5.71 -22.97 12.25
C ARG A 126 -4.46 -22.73 11.38
N HIS A 127 -4.07 -23.73 10.60
CA HIS A 127 -2.97 -23.60 9.65
C HIS A 127 -3.34 -22.63 8.53
N ILE A 128 -2.39 -21.76 8.17
CA ILE A 128 -2.55 -20.72 7.14
C ILE A 128 -2.86 -21.34 5.75
N GLY A 129 -2.37 -22.55 5.48
CA GLY A 129 -2.67 -23.27 4.25
C GLY A 129 -4.17 -23.49 3.98
N GLY A 130 -4.99 -23.53 5.04
CA GLY A 130 -6.45 -23.66 4.94
C GLY A 130 -7.21 -22.33 4.95
N TYR A 131 -6.52 -21.17 4.84
CA TYR A 131 -7.14 -19.86 4.86
C TYR A 131 -7.64 -19.44 3.48
N SER A 132 -8.74 -18.67 3.44
CA SER A 132 -9.18 -17.97 2.24
C SER A 132 -8.17 -16.87 1.85
N THR A 133 -8.27 -16.33 0.64
CA THR A 133 -7.42 -15.21 0.19
C THR A 133 -7.56 -14.02 1.14
N GLY A 134 -8.77 -13.64 1.54
CA GLY A 134 -9.02 -12.56 2.48
C GLY A 134 -8.38 -12.80 3.85
N MET A 135 -8.47 -14.02 4.39
CA MET A 135 -7.79 -14.38 5.65
C MET A 135 -6.27 -14.29 5.51
N LYS A 136 -5.70 -14.71 4.39
CA LYS A 136 -4.26 -14.58 4.12
C LYS A 136 -3.82 -13.12 4.04
N GLN A 137 -4.57 -12.25 3.37
CA GLN A 137 -4.28 -10.81 3.33
C GLN A 137 -4.33 -10.20 4.75
N ARG A 138 -5.30 -10.60 5.58
CA ARG A 138 -5.37 -10.16 6.98
C ARG A 138 -4.17 -10.66 7.81
N VAL A 139 -3.65 -11.86 7.58
CA VAL A 139 -2.39 -12.33 8.22
C VAL A 139 -1.20 -11.51 7.77
N LYS A 140 -1.11 -11.16 6.48
CA LYS A 140 -0.04 -10.30 5.93
C LYS A 140 -0.09 -8.90 6.56
N LEU A 141 -1.27 -8.35 6.77
CA LEU A 141 -1.42 -7.08 7.49
C LEU A 141 -1.03 -7.23 8.96
N ALA A 142 -1.45 -8.31 9.63
CA ALA A 142 -1.07 -8.57 11.03
C ALA A 142 0.45 -8.64 11.23
N GLN A 143 1.17 -9.32 10.33
CA GLN A 143 2.63 -9.39 10.40
C GLN A 143 3.29 -8.01 10.22
N ALA A 144 2.70 -7.12 9.40
CA ALA A 144 3.21 -5.77 9.19
C ALA A 144 2.97 -4.86 10.42
N LEU A 145 1.94 -5.15 11.23
CA LEU A 145 1.52 -4.35 12.38
C LEU A 145 2.14 -4.79 13.71
N VAL A 146 2.57 -6.05 13.84
CA VAL A 146 2.83 -6.68 15.14
C VAL A 146 3.90 -6.00 15.97
N HIS A 147 4.87 -5.32 15.36
CA HIS A 147 5.97 -4.64 16.05
C HIS A 147 5.71 -3.15 16.30
N ASP A 148 4.46 -2.68 16.13
CA ASP A 148 4.02 -1.32 16.40
C ASP A 148 4.73 -0.26 15.52
N PRO A 149 4.62 -0.38 14.20
CA PRO A 149 5.30 0.52 13.27
C PRO A 149 4.70 1.93 13.30
N LYS A 150 5.50 2.93 12.90
CA LYS A 150 5.05 4.32 12.71
C LYS A 150 4.50 4.58 11.30
N LEU A 151 4.87 3.73 10.35
CA LEU A 151 4.46 3.83 8.95
C LEU A 151 4.25 2.43 8.39
N LEU A 152 3.18 2.25 7.61
CA LEU A 152 2.90 1.02 6.87
C LEU A 152 3.11 1.24 5.37
N PHE A 153 3.76 0.27 4.73
CA PHE A 153 3.75 0.11 3.28
C PHE A 153 2.92 -1.12 2.93
N LEU A 154 1.83 -0.92 2.16
CA LEU A 154 0.91 -1.99 1.74
C LEU A 154 0.95 -2.08 0.22
N ASP A 155 1.51 -3.16 -0.31
CA ASP A 155 1.65 -3.36 -1.76
C ASP A 155 0.47 -4.19 -2.27
N GLU A 156 -0.49 -3.53 -2.97
CA GLU A 156 -1.73 -4.11 -3.52
C GLU A 156 -2.50 -4.96 -2.47
N PRO A 157 -2.91 -4.38 -1.32
CA PRO A 157 -3.46 -5.14 -0.19
C PRO A 157 -4.81 -5.82 -0.48
N THR A 158 -5.53 -5.35 -1.49
CA THR A 158 -6.84 -5.86 -1.91
C THR A 158 -6.76 -6.85 -3.07
N ASN A 159 -5.54 -7.13 -3.56
CA ASN A 159 -5.36 -8.02 -4.71
C ASN A 159 -5.90 -9.43 -4.45
N GLY A 160 -6.73 -9.93 -5.39
CA GLY A 160 -7.32 -11.25 -5.32
C GLY A 160 -8.52 -11.38 -4.38
N LEU A 161 -9.05 -10.28 -3.84
CA LEU A 161 -10.26 -10.23 -3.02
C LEU A 161 -11.51 -10.06 -3.89
N ASP A 162 -12.61 -10.68 -3.45
CA ASP A 162 -13.95 -10.35 -3.93
C ASP A 162 -14.38 -8.94 -3.46
N PRO A 163 -15.44 -8.36 -4.00
CA PRO A 163 -15.86 -7.00 -3.64
C PRO A 163 -16.05 -6.80 -2.13
N ASP A 164 -16.76 -7.70 -1.45
CA ASP A 164 -17.02 -7.60 -0.01
C ASP A 164 -15.72 -7.69 0.81
N GLY A 165 -14.83 -8.63 0.45
CA GLY A 165 -13.52 -8.79 1.09
C GLY A 165 -12.60 -7.60 0.86
N ARG A 166 -12.77 -6.90 -0.28
CA ARG A 166 -12.06 -5.67 -0.60
C ARG A 166 -12.50 -4.53 0.30
N ASP A 167 -13.80 -4.30 0.41
CA ASP A 167 -14.38 -3.25 1.26
C ASP A 167 -14.02 -3.48 2.74
N ASP A 168 -14.07 -4.72 3.20
CA ASP A 168 -13.63 -5.12 4.53
C ASP A 168 -12.14 -4.79 4.78
N MET A 169 -11.26 -5.07 3.80
CA MET A 169 -9.83 -4.79 3.91
C MET A 169 -9.54 -3.29 3.90
N LEU A 170 -10.21 -2.53 3.04
CA LEU A 170 -10.09 -1.07 2.99
C LEU A 170 -10.55 -0.43 4.31
N GLY A 171 -11.69 -0.83 4.85
CA GLY A 171 -12.15 -0.38 6.17
C GLY A 171 -11.20 -0.78 7.31
N LEU A 172 -10.50 -1.91 7.21
CA LEU A 172 -9.47 -2.30 8.18
C LEU A 172 -8.23 -1.41 8.08
N ILE A 173 -7.80 -1.06 6.86
CA ILE A 173 -6.68 -0.14 6.63
C ILE A 173 -6.99 1.26 7.17
N GLU A 174 -8.18 1.77 6.90
CA GLU A 174 -8.66 3.06 7.42
C GLU A 174 -8.63 3.09 8.95
N ARG A 175 -9.23 2.08 9.61
CA ARG A 175 -9.20 1.96 11.09
C ARG A 175 -7.78 1.85 11.63
N THR A 176 -6.88 1.17 10.92
CA THR A 176 -5.46 1.09 11.34
C THR A 176 -4.80 2.47 11.31
N GLY A 177 -5.10 3.29 10.31
CA GLY A 177 -4.61 4.67 10.26
C GLY A 177 -5.21 5.56 11.36
N THR A 178 -6.52 5.50 11.56
CA THR A 178 -7.25 6.39 12.48
C THR A 178 -7.07 5.99 13.95
N ASP A 179 -7.25 4.71 14.29
CA ASP A 179 -7.29 4.25 15.68
C ASP A 179 -5.90 4.19 16.32
N PHE A 180 -4.87 3.88 15.53
CA PHE A 180 -3.48 3.79 16.02
C PHE A 180 -2.62 5.00 15.62
N GLY A 181 -3.12 5.92 14.80
CA GLY A 181 -2.36 7.06 14.32
C GLY A 181 -1.16 6.68 13.43
N ILE A 182 -1.21 5.51 12.81
CA ILE A 182 -0.15 5.00 11.93
C ILE A 182 -0.35 5.58 10.53
N SER A 183 0.69 6.24 9.97
CA SER A 183 0.64 6.65 8.57
C SER A 183 0.69 5.42 7.66
N VAL A 184 -0.05 5.45 6.55
CA VAL A 184 -0.12 4.33 5.60
C VAL A 184 0.19 4.81 4.19
N ILE A 185 1.04 4.09 3.48
CA ILE A 185 1.23 4.23 2.03
C ILE A 185 0.79 2.92 1.40
N MET A 186 -0.35 2.94 0.71
CA MET A 186 -0.85 1.76 0.01
C MET A 186 -0.77 1.91 -1.50
N SER A 187 -0.29 0.90 -2.20
CA SER A 187 -0.38 0.87 -3.66
C SER A 187 -1.72 0.28 -4.09
N SER A 188 -2.28 0.85 -5.14
CA SER A 188 -3.38 0.26 -5.89
C SER A 188 -3.33 0.69 -7.36
N HIS A 189 -3.87 -0.13 -8.23
CA HIS A 189 -4.14 0.22 -9.63
C HIS A 189 -5.62 0.64 -9.83
N LEU A 190 -6.45 0.58 -8.77
CA LEU A 190 -7.87 0.94 -8.77
C LEU A 190 -8.07 2.26 -8.05
N LEU A 191 -8.44 3.30 -8.79
CA LEU A 191 -8.65 4.65 -8.23
C LEU A 191 -9.76 4.67 -7.18
N GLY A 192 -10.85 3.91 -7.39
CA GLY A 192 -11.98 3.85 -6.46
C GLY A 192 -11.60 3.35 -5.06
N GLU A 193 -10.60 2.46 -4.93
CA GLU A 193 -10.09 2.03 -3.62
C GLU A 193 -9.40 3.19 -2.88
N ILE A 194 -8.62 3.97 -3.62
CA ILE A 194 -7.91 5.12 -3.06
C ILE A 194 -8.88 6.22 -2.64
N GLU A 195 -9.91 6.46 -3.46
CA GLU A 195 -10.95 7.45 -3.17
C GLU A 195 -11.74 7.13 -1.90
N SER A 196 -11.89 5.84 -1.58
CA SER A 196 -12.71 5.41 -0.42
C SER A 196 -12.00 5.55 0.93
N VAL A 197 -10.66 5.46 0.99
CA VAL A 197 -9.93 5.37 2.28
C VAL A 197 -8.72 6.29 2.41
N CYS A 198 -8.24 6.90 1.31
CA CYS A 198 -7.04 7.72 1.35
C CYS A 198 -7.34 9.20 1.49
N ASP A 199 -6.52 9.91 2.29
CA ASP A 199 -6.56 11.37 2.42
C ASP A 199 -5.95 12.05 1.19
N SER A 200 -4.89 11.43 0.66
CA SER A 200 -4.08 11.96 -0.44
C SER A 200 -3.67 10.86 -1.41
N LEU A 201 -3.38 11.25 -2.64
CA LEU A 201 -2.84 10.33 -3.63
C LEU A 201 -1.55 10.84 -4.28
N VAL A 202 -0.73 9.89 -4.69
CA VAL A 202 0.48 10.06 -5.49
C VAL A 202 0.32 9.22 -6.75
N LEU A 203 0.19 9.87 -7.90
CA LEU A 203 0.06 9.20 -9.18
C LEU A 203 1.43 9.06 -9.84
N ILE A 204 1.83 7.81 -10.11
CA ILE A 204 3.05 7.49 -10.84
C ILE A 204 2.69 6.87 -12.19
N GLU A 205 3.30 7.40 -13.25
CA GLU A 205 3.14 6.91 -14.61
C GLU A 205 4.50 6.85 -15.30
N GLU A 206 4.82 5.73 -15.91
CA GLU A 206 6.10 5.48 -16.60
C GLU A 206 7.35 5.85 -15.77
N GLY A 207 7.30 5.62 -14.47
CA GLY A 207 8.40 5.94 -13.55
C GLY A 207 8.51 7.40 -13.16
N LYS A 208 7.56 8.26 -13.52
CA LYS A 208 7.53 9.69 -13.20
C LYS A 208 6.38 10.02 -12.25
N LEU A 209 6.56 11.05 -11.44
CA LEU A 209 5.47 11.64 -10.70
C LEU A 209 4.56 12.39 -11.68
N ALA A 210 3.32 11.92 -11.84
CA ALA A 210 2.33 12.58 -12.69
C ALA A 210 1.54 13.64 -11.90
N ARG A 211 1.05 13.28 -10.70
CA ARG A 211 0.30 14.19 -9.81
C ARG A 211 0.47 13.78 -8.35
N VAL A 212 0.27 14.76 -7.45
CA VAL A 212 0.17 14.55 -6.00
C VAL A 212 -0.82 15.58 -5.43
N GLY A 213 -1.64 15.16 -4.47
CA GLY A 213 -2.58 16.07 -3.80
C GLY A 213 -3.60 15.33 -2.95
N ALA A 214 -4.47 16.09 -2.28
CA ALA A 214 -5.61 15.52 -1.56
C ALA A 214 -6.58 14.82 -2.53
N VAL A 215 -7.16 13.68 -2.14
CA VAL A 215 -8.10 12.92 -2.95
C VAL A 215 -9.25 13.80 -3.43
N ALA A 216 -9.78 14.68 -2.58
CA ALA A 216 -10.86 15.59 -2.92
C ALA A 216 -10.55 16.52 -4.12
N GLN A 217 -9.28 16.79 -4.43
CA GLN A 217 -8.86 17.59 -5.60
C GLN A 217 -8.97 16.81 -6.93
N PHE A 218 -9.03 15.47 -6.85
CA PHE A 218 -9.13 14.58 -8.01
C PHE A 218 -10.58 14.15 -8.26
N THR A 219 -11.37 13.98 -7.21
CA THR A 219 -12.80 13.65 -7.29
C THR A 219 -13.66 14.84 -7.69
N GLY A 220 -13.24 16.08 -7.36
CA GLY A 220 -13.92 17.31 -7.77
C GLY A 220 -13.84 17.64 -9.28
N LEU A 221 -13.05 16.91 -10.06
CA LEU A 221 -12.99 16.99 -11.52
C LEU A 221 -14.04 16.10 -12.21
N GLY A 222 -14.87 15.44 -11.44
CA GLY A 222 -15.76 14.37 -11.89
C GLY A 222 -17.16 14.76 -12.34
N ASN A 223 -17.33 15.81 -13.15
CA ASN A 223 -18.44 15.86 -14.09
C ASN A 223 -18.05 15.27 -15.47
N VAL A 224 -17.09 14.36 -15.50
CA VAL A 224 -16.75 13.61 -16.71
C VAL A 224 -17.56 12.31 -16.68
N LEU A 225 -18.67 12.29 -17.36
CA LEU A 225 -19.41 11.07 -17.69
C LEU A 225 -18.62 10.31 -18.78
N ALA A 226 -18.02 9.18 -18.41
CA ALA A 226 -17.51 8.24 -19.41
C ALA A 226 -18.71 7.51 -20.02
N VAL A 227 -19.06 7.83 -21.24
CA VAL A 227 -20.15 7.18 -21.98
C VAL A 227 -19.54 6.22 -23.01
N GLU A 228 -19.77 4.93 -22.82
CA GLU A 228 -19.39 3.92 -23.79
C GLU A 228 -20.41 3.88 -24.92
N VAL A 229 -20.00 4.22 -26.14
CA VAL A 229 -20.89 4.33 -27.30
C VAL A 229 -20.60 3.18 -28.25
N GLY A 230 -21.57 2.33 -28.49
CA GLY A 230 -21.43 1.17 -29.40
C GLY A 230 -21.31 1.51 -30.88
N ARG A 231 -21.71 2.73 -31.33
CA ARG A 231 -21.57 3.24 -32.70
C ARG A 231 -21.52 4.77 -32.71
N ASP A 232 -20.74 5.33 -33.65
CA ASP A 232 -20.66 6.77 -33.98
C ASP A 232 -20.40 7.72 -32.80
N PRO A 233 -19.24 7.65 -32.10
CA PRO A 233 -18.90 8.54 -31.00
C PRO A 233 -18.89 10.03 -31.39
N GLU A 234 -18.55 10.37 -32.64
CA GLU A 234 -18.53 11.75 -33.14
C GLU A 234 -19.95 12.36 -33.22
N LEU A 235 -20.96 11.54 -33.51
CA LEU A 235 -22.37 11.99 -33.53
C LEU A 235 -22.89 12.30 -32.13
N LEU A 236 -22.46 11.55 -31.12
CA LEU A 236 -22.81 11.84 -29.73
C LEU A 236 -22.17 13.16 -29.29
N VAL A 237 -20.86 13.35 -29.51
CA VAL A 237 -20.15 14.59 -29.18
C VAL A 237 -20.78 15.81 -29.84
N SER A 238 -21.14 15.73 -31.14
CA SER A 238 -21.78 16.84 -31.84
C SER A 238 -23.17 17.17 -31.28
N ARG A 239 -23.94 16.18 -30.83
CA ARG A 239 -25.26 16.40 -30.19
C ARG A 239 -25.13 16.97 -28.78
N MET A 240 -24.12 16.51 -27.98
CA MET A 240 -23.90 17.07 -26.64
C MET A 240 -23.48 18.54 -26.72
N ILE A 241 -22.57 18.89 -27.62
CA ILE A 241 -22.19 20.30 -27.88
C ILE A 241 -23.39 21.16 -28.33
N ALA A 242 -24.30 20.61 -29.15
CA ALA A 242 -25.47 21.31 -29.62
C ALA A 242 -26.53 21.57 -28.54
N HIS A 243 -26.48 20.86 -27.42
CA HIS A 243 -27.42 20.96 -26.30
C HIS A 243 -26.82 21.50 -25.00
N ASP A 244 -25.56 22.05 -25.05
CA ASP A 244 -24.82 22.59 -23.89
C ASP A 244 -24.67 21.59 -22.70
N VAL A 245 -24.52 20.32 -23.00
CA VAL A 245 -24.31 19.23 -22.03
C VAL A 245 -22.85 18.73 -22.07
#